data_2dcb0aae036d99328e9d1f1178aba113
#
_entry.id   2dcb0aae036d99328e9d1f1178aba113
#
_cell.length_a   1.000
_cell.length_b   1.000
_cell.length_c   1.000
_cell.angle_alpha   90.00
_cell.angle_beta   90.00
_cell.angle_gamma   90.00
#
_symmetry.space_group_name_H-M   'P 1'
#
loop_
_entity.id
_entity.type
_entity.pdbx_description
1 polymer ?
#
loop_
_entity_poly.entity_id
_entity_poly.type
_entity_poly.pdbx_seq_one_letter_code
_entity_poly.pdbx_strand_id
1 'polypeptide(L)'
;NIITIDYNNKDYQISGNSNVNINGDVDNFKYSIKKIKKEIFYNFNFELINSAINFKILNYTKNKDDKSSLEIKGKYTTSKNITLENIKFIQDKNLIDIQNIKLNKNMKIKSINHLKINVLNNNDKLSKLDIRNDKNNYSINSQIFDGTKLVDEILFSKEEGSFFDLFDNLNTNVSIKVATAYLNNEDYLEFVNSNLIIKNNKILDLNLLSKFPNNEEFKVSIKTNQNKEKITTVFTNYAKPLVKKYKFIKGFDGGALDFYSVSKNKITNSNLKLYDFKLNEVPALTKLLTLASLQGIADLLSGEGIRFNEFEMKFNKHNGLMTIEEIYSLGPSISVLMEGYIQKDDLVSLRGTLVPATTINKAIGSIPVLGDILVGKKAGEGVFGV
;
A
#
# COMPACT_ATOMS: atom_id res chain seq x y z
N ASN A 1 -28.71 -0.58 -34.73
CA ASN A 1 -28.63 -1.89 -34.04
C ASN A 1 -29.09 -2.96 -35.03
N ILE A 2 -28.22 -3.88 -35.45
CA ILE A 2 -28.57 -5.04 -36.27
C ILE A 2 -28.62 -6.23 -35.30
N ILE A 3 -29.75 -6.95 -35.29
CA ILE A 3 -29.92 -8.14 -34.49
C ILE A 3 -30.23 -9.29 -35.44
N THR A 4 -29.46 -10.36 -35.39
CA THR A 4 -29.69 -11.61 -36.11
C THR A 4 -30.09 -12.69 -35.12
N ILE A 5 -31.17 -13.40 -35.42
CA ILE A 5 -31.67 -14.48 -34.57
C ILE A 5 -31.78 -15.74 -35.42
N ASP A 6 -31.01 -16.78 -35.04
CA ASP A 6 -31.10 -18.12 -35.61
C ASP A 6 -31.74 -19.05 -34.59
N TYR A 7 -32.78 -19.78 -34.96
CA TYR A 7 -33.51 -20.64 -34.04
C TYR A 7 -33.62 -22.06 -34.62
N ASN A 8 -33.31 -23.06 -33.81
CA ASN A 8 -33.46 -24.46 -34.15
C ASN A 8 -33.85 -25.29 -32.92
N ASN A 9 -35.10 -25.76 -32.85
CA ASN A 9 -35.62 -26.74 -31.87
C ASN A 9 -35.30 -26.55 -30.39
N LYS A 10 -35.32 -25.43 -29.79
CA LYS A 10 -34.93 -25.03 -28.42
C LYS A 10 -33.53 -24.47 -28.27
N ASP A 11 -32.68 -24.60 -29.25
CA ASP A 11 -31.41 -23.92 -29.30
C ASP A 11 -31.57 -22.63 -30.10
N TYR A 12 -30.88 -21.57 -29.72
CA TYR A 12 -30.91 -20.31 -30.49
C TYR A 12 -29.56 -19.59 -30.40
N GLN A 13 -29.31 -18.78 -31.39
CA GLN A 13 -28.20 -17.84 -31.40
C GLN A 13 -28.73 -16.43 -31.71
N ILE A 14 -28.33 -15.48 -30.86
CA ILE A 14 -28.62 -14.05 -31.05
C ILE A 14 -27.28 -13.35 -31.15
N SER A 15 -27.10 -12.57 -32.20
CA SER A 15 -25.91 -11.76 -32.39
C SER A 15 -26.26 -10.38 -32.93
N GLY A 16 -25.42 -9.41 -32.63
CA GLY A 16 -25.66 -8.05 -33.05
C GLY A 16 -24.62 -7.07 -32.59
N ASN A 17 -24.88 -5.81 -32.97
CA ASN A 17 -24.10 -4.66 -32.51
C ASN A 17 -25.00 -3.75 -31.70
N SER A 18 -24.47 -3.15 -30.63
CA SER A 18 -25.20 -2.21 -29.81
C SER A 18 -24.22 -1.21 -29.18
N ASN A 19 -24.77 -0.25 -28.47
CA ASN A 19 -24.01 0.76 -27.74
C ASN A 19 -24.10 0.49 -26.24
N VAL A 20 -23.03 0.78 -25.54
CA VAL A 20 -22.94 0.72 -24.08
C VAL A 20 -22.60 2.11 -23.54
N ASN A 21 -23.26 2.51 -22.46
CA ASN A 21 -22.92 3.72 -21.74
C ASN A 21 -22.02 3.36 -20.53
N ILE A 22 -20.82 3.90 -20.51
CA ILE A 22 -19.84 3.72 -19.42
C ILE A 22 -19.51 5.11 -18.85
N ASN A 23 -19.96 5.40 -17.64
CA ASN A 23 -19.73 6.68 -16.95
C ASN A 23 -20.19 7.92 -17.74
N GLY A 24 -21.23 7.80 -18.56
CA GLY A 24 -21.77 8.89 -19.39
C GLY A 24 -21.26 8.92 -20.83
N ASP A 25 -20.20 8.17 -21.13
CA ASP A 25 -19.65 8.04 -22.49
C ASP A 25 -20.23 6.81 -23.20
N VAL A 26 -20.41 6.89 -24.51
CA VAL A 26 -21.03 5.86 -25.32
C VAL A 26 -19.99 5.20 -26.23
N ASP A 27 -19.81 3.90 -26.06
CA ASP A 27 -18.97 3.06 -26.90
C ASP A 27 -19.77 1.94 -27.58
N ASN A 28 -19.19 1.34 -28.61
CA ASN A 28 -19.81 0.27 -29.39
C ASN A 28 -19.40 -1.10 -28.85
N PHE A 29 -20.29 -2.07 -28.94
CA PHE A 29 -19.96 -3.47 -28.70
C PHE A 29 -20.70 -4.41 -29.62
N LYS A 30 -20.03 -5.52 -29.94
CA LYS A 30 -20.58 -6.66 -30.67
C LYS A 30 -20.87 -7.78 -29.67
N TYR A 31 -21.97 -8.46 -29.84
CA TYR A 31 -22.32 -9.58 -28.98
C TYR A 31 -22.81 -10.79 -29.75
N SER A 32 -22.56 -11.97 -29.18
CA SER A 32 -23.14 -13.23 -29.57
C SER A 32 -23.54 -14.03 -28.34
N ILE A 33 -24.79 -14.44 -28.28
CA ILE A 33 -25.35 -15.26 -27.21
C ILE A 33 -25.93 -16.52 -27.87
N LYS A 34 -25.42 -17.69 -27.46
CA LYS A 34 -25.85 -18.98 -28.00
C LYS A 34 -26.34 -19.87 -26.87
N LYS A 35 -27.59 -20.30 -26.94
CA LYS A 35 -28.17 -21.32 -26.05
C LYS A 35 -28.07 -22.66 -26.72
N ILE A 36 -27.51 -23.65 -25.98
CA ILE A 36 -27.46 -25.05 -26.36
C ILE A 36 -27.95 -25.85 -25.15
N LYS A 37 -29.11 -26.50 -25.27
CA LYS A 37 -29.72 -27.25 -24.16
C LYS A 37 -29.91 -26.41 -22.89
N LYS A 38 -29.12 -26.67 -21.85
CA LYS A 38 -29.15 -25.97 -20.54
C LYS A 38 -27.99 -24.95 -20.38
N GLU A 39 -27.18 -24.78 -21.37
CA GLU A 39 -26.03 -23.85 -21.31
C GLU A 39 -26.27 -22.64 -22.22
N ILE A 40 -25.89 -21.47 -21.74
CA ILE A 40 -25.88 -20.22 -22.51
C ILE A 40 -24.44 -19.76 -22.60
N PHE A 41 -23.92 -19.73 -23.80
CA PHE A 41 -22.60 -19.16 -24.10
C PHE A 41 -22.77 -17.73 -24.53
N TYR A 42 -21.86 -16.86 -24.11
CA TYR A 42 -21.85 -15.45 -24.51
C TYR A 42 -20.45 -14.99 -24.85
N ASN A 43 -20.39 -14.09 -25.81
CA ASN A 43 -19.19 -13.39 -26.24
C ASN A 43 -19.55 -11.92 -26.47
N PHE A 44 -18.88 -11.02 -25.74
CA PHE A 44 -19.01 -9.57 -25.88
C PHE A 44 -17.68 -8.99 -26.27
N ASN A 45 -17.65 -8.17 -27.32
CA ASN A 45 -16.47 -7.48 -27.80
C ASN A 45 -16.76 -5.98 -27.82
N PHE A 46 -16.15 -5.24 -26.91
CA PHE A 46 -16.28 -3.81 -26.75
C PHE A 46 -15.13 -3.10 -27.48
N GLU A 47 -15.47 -2.10 -28.25
CA GLU A 47 -14.54 -1.15 -28.87
C GLU A 47 -14.59 0.13 -28.01
N LEU A 48 -13.65 0.27 -27.08
CA LEU A 48 -13.66 1.33 -26.07
C LEU A 48 -12.77 2.49 -26.54
N ILE A 49 -13.41 3.53 -27.08
CA ILE A 49 -12.75 4.73 -27.58
C ILE A 49 -13.08 5.92 -26.68
N ASN A 50 -14.37 6.12 -26.45
CA ASN A 50 -14.87 7.33 -25.78
C ASN A 50 -14.78 7.26 -24.25
N SER A 51 -14.87 6.06 -23.67
CA SER A 51 -14.89 5.88 -22.22
C SER A 51 -13.48 5.84 -21.63
N ALA A 52 -13.26 6.57 -20.54
CA ALA A 52 -12.08 6.42 -19.70
C ALA A 52 -12.27 5.26 -18.72
N ILE A 53 -11.21 4.43 -18.54
CA ILE A 53 -11.23 3.29 -17.63
C ILE A 53 -10.03 3.37 -16.68
N ASN A 54 -10.28 3.31 -15.37
CA ASN A 54 -9.24 3.40 -14.36
C ASN A 54 -9.05 2.07 -13.61
N PHE A 55 -7.87 1.49 -13.74
CA PHE A 55 -7.40 0.32 -12.99
C PHE A 55 -6.57 0.77 -11.78
N LYS A 56 -7.24 1.21 -10.72
CA LYS A 56 -6.63 1.89 -9.56
C LYS A 56 -5.41 1.15 -8.97
N ILE A 57 -5.51 -0.18 -8.79
CA ILE A 57 -4.42 -1.01 -8.21
C ILE A 57 -3.17 -1.00 -9.09
N LEU A 58 -3.34 -0.92 -10.42
CA LEU A 58 -2.25 -0.89 -11.37
C LEU A 58 -1.75 0.54 -11.66
N ASN A 59 -2.36 1.55 -11.05
CA ASN A 59 -2.11 2.97 -11.35
C ASN A 59 -2.17 3.26 -12.85
N TYR A 60 -3.11 2.63 -13.55
CA TYR A 60 -3.24 2.72 -14.99
C TYR A 60 -4.61 3.24 -15.38
N THR A 61 -4.63 4.22 -16.28
CA THR A 61 -5.85 4.80 -16.84
C THR A 61 -5.79 4.74 -18.36
N LYS A 62 -6.79 4.11 -18.98
CA LYS A 62 -7.10 4.27 -20.39
C LYS A 62 -7.86 5.60 -20.51
N ASN A 63 -7.29 6.58 -21.19
CA ASN A 63 -7.92 7.90 -21.38
C ASN A 63 -9.02 7.85 -22.45
N LYS A 64 -9.86 8.91 -22.52
CA LYS A 64 -10.74 9.13 -23.67
C LYS A 64 -9.90 9.26 -24.94
N ASP A 65 -10.49 8.88 -26.05
CA ASP A 65 -9.93 8.90 -27.41
C ASP A 65 -8.80 7.89 -27.67
N ASP A 66 -8.27 7.24 -26.62
CA ASP A 66 -7.37 6.11 -26.79
C ASP A 66 -8.15 4.86 -27.20
N LYS A 67 -7.75 4.22 -28.27
CA LYS A 67 -8.39 2.98 -28.75
C LYS A 67 -8.01 1.80 -27.86
N SER A 68 -9.01 1.10 -27.36
CA SER A 68 -8.80 -0.16 -26.67
C SER A 68 -9.93 -1.15 -26.94
N SER A 69 -9.72 -2.41 -26.63
CA SER A 69 -10.71 -3.46 -26.76
C SER A 69 -10.86 -4.23 -25.44
N LEU A 70 -12.10 -4.60 -25.15
CA LEU A 70 -12.43 -5.50 -24.04
C LEU A 70 -13.25 -6.67 -24.58
N GLU A 71 -12.71 -7.87 -24.48
CA GLU A 71 -13.42 -9.11 -24.80
C GLU A 71 -13.85 -9.82 -23.52
N ILE A 72 -15.12 -10.24 -23.46
CA ILE A 72 -15.67 -11.05 -22.37
C ILE A 72 -16.33 -12.28 -22.95
N LYS A 73 -15.77 -13.45 -22.71
CA LYS A 73 -16.32 -14.75 -23.09
C LYS A 73 -16.71 -15.55 -21.87
N GLY A 74 -17.81 -16.28 -21.95
CA GLY A 74 -18.17 -17.16 -20.86
C GLY A 74 -19.40 -17.98 -21.10
N LYS A 75 -19.82 -18.68 -20.05
CA LYS A 75 -21.02 -19.47 -20.06
C LYS A 75 -21.78 -19.40 -18.74
N TYR A 76 -23.08 -19.53 -18.88
CA TYR A 76 -24.02 -19.66 -17.78
C TYR A 76 -24.70 -21.02 -17.88
N THR A 77 -24.75 -21.77 -16.78
CA THR A 77 -25.51 -23.00 -16.66
C THR A 77 -26.69 -22.78 -15.73
N THR A 78 -27.83 -23.43 -16.01
CA THR A 78 -29.07 -23.32 -15.19
C THR A 78 -28.90 -23.72 -13.73
N SER A 79 -27.78 -24.34 -13.35
CA SER A 79 -27.37 -24.62 -11.96
C SER A 79 -26.83 -23.40 -11.19
N LYS A 80 -27.00 -22.19 -11.70
CA LYS A 80 -26.62 -20.89 -11.08
C LYS A 80 -25.11 -20.62 -11.00
N ASN A 81 -24.28 -21.28 -11.78
CA ASN A 81 -22.86 -20.96 -11.89
C ASN A 81 -22.61 -20.08 -13.13
N ILE A 82 -22.04 -18.92 -12.92
CA ILE A 82 -21.56 -18.05 -13.98
C ILE A 82 -20.04 -18.28 -14.11
N THR A 83 -19.62 -18.66 -15.30
CA THR A 83 -18.19 -18.81 -15.60
C THR A 83 -17.83 -17.82 -16.70
N LEU A 84 -16.93 -16.90 -16.41
CA LEU A 84 -16.27 -16.08 -17.41
C LEU A 84 -15.01 -16.86 -17.85
N GLU A 85 -15.03 -17.37 -19.06
CA GLU A 85 -13.93 -18.19 -19.57
C GLU A 85 -12.70 -17.32 -19.85
N ASN A 86 -12.93 -16.09 -20.35
CA ASN A 86 -11.89 -15.12 -20.60
C ASN A 86 -12.43 -13.70 -20.49
N ILE A 87 -11.67 -12.83 -19.82
CA ILE A 87 -11.79 -11.37 -19.89
C ILE A 87 -10.44 -10.85 -20.37
N LYS A 88 -10.43 -10.20 -21.53
CA LYS A 88 -9.19 -9.71 -22.15
C LYS A 88 -9.32 -8.25 -22.50
N PHE A 89 -8.53 -7.40 -21.86
CA PHE A 89 -8.40 -5.98 -22.17
C PHE A 89 -7.07 -5.74 -22.89
N ILE A 90 -7.10 -5.00 -23.99
CA ILE A 90 -5.93 -4.64 -24.77
C ILE A 90 -6.00 -3.16 -25.14
N GLN A 91 -4.89 -2.45 -24.87
CA GLN A 91 -4.62 -1.11 -25.40
C GLN A 91 -3.15 -1.06 -25.81
N ASP A 92 -2.87 -0.97 -27.09
CA ASP A 92 -1.51 -1.01 -27.64
C ASP A 92 -0.72 -2.24 -27.14
N LYS A 93 0.31 -2.02 -26.32
CA LYS A 93 1.12 -3.07 -25.69
C LYS A 93 0.60 -3.49 -24.31
N ASN A 94 -0.40 -2.79 -23.77
CA ASN A 94 -1.00 -3.09 -22.48
C ASN A 94 -1.99 -4.23 -22.60
N LEU A 95 -1.85 -5.21 -21.73
CA LEU A 95 -2.65 -6.42 -21.69
C LEU A 95 -3.06 -6.75 -20.26
N ILE A 96 -4.37 -6.98 -20.05
CA ILE A 96 -4.91 -7.66 -18.88
C ILE A 96 -5.72 -8.85 -19.40
N ASP A 97 -5.32 -10.06 -19.05
CA ASP A 97 -5.95 -11.30 -19.50
C ASP A 97 -6.29 -12.16 -18.27
N ILE A 98 -7.58 -12.37 -18.05
CA ILE A 98 -8.10 -13.13 -16.90
C ILE A 98 -8.86 -14.35 -17.43
N GLN A 99 -8.47 -15.53 -16.98
CA GLN A 99 -9.01 -16.79 -17.48
C GLN A 99 -9.74 -17.58 -16.41
N ASN A 100 -10.86 -18.16 -16.77
CA ASN A 100 -11.69 -19.06 -15.97
C ASN A 100 -12.05 -18.47 -14.59
N ILE A 101 -12.79 -17.36 -14.62
CA ILE A 101 -13.35 -16.77 -13.40
C ILE A 101 -14.67 -17.49 -13.10
N LYS A 102 -14.81 -17.98 -11.89
CA LYS A 102 -16.07 -18.50 -11.37
C LYS A 102 -16.72 -17.47 -10.47
N LEU A 103 -17.99 -17.14 -10.73
CA LEU A 103 -18.78 -16.20 -9.95
C LEU A 103 -19.90 -16.91 -9.21
N ASN A 104 -20.30 -16.36 -8.08
CA ASN A 104 -21.53 -16.76 -7.41
C ASN A 104 -22.74 -15.99 -7.98
N LYS A 105 -23.96 -16.28 -7.49
CA LYS A 105 -25.21 -15.61 -7.91
C LYS A 105 -25.22 -14.08 -7.64
N ASN A 106 -24.40 -13.61 -6.74
CA ASN A 106 -24.27 -12.19 -6.38
C ASN A 106 -23.10 -11.51 -7.11
N MET A 107 -22.58 -12.14 -8.18
CA MET A 107 -21.44 -11.68 -8.98
C MET A 107 -20.12 -11.56 -8.21
N LYS A 108 -19.99 -12.18 -7.02
CA LYS A 108 -18.75 -12.26 -6.28
C LYS A 108 -17.84 -13.35 -6.87
N ILE A 109 -16.54 -13.08 -6.89
CA ILE A 109 -15.54 -14.01 -7.43
C ILE A 109 -15.33 -15.17 -6.45
N LYS A 110 -15.58 -16.40 -6.91
CA LYS A 110 -15.23 -17.62 -6.17
C LYS A 110 -13.79 -18.04 -6.41
N SER A 111 -13.34 -17.96 -7.65
CA SER A 111 -11.98 -18.28 -8.03
C SER A 111 -11.63 -17.65 -9.37
N ILE A 112 -10.33 -17.39 -9.56
CA ILE A 112 -9.71 -17.04 -10.83
C ILE A 112 -8.65 -18.13 -11.07
N ASN A 113 -8.61 -18.71 -12.28
CA ASN A 113 -7.61 -19.72 -12.57
C ASN A 113 -6.26 -19.13 -12.99
N HIS A 114 -6.30 -18.13 -13.88
CA HIS A 114 -5.10 -17.46 -14.36
C HIS A 114 -5.37 -15.98 -14.60
N LEU A 115 -4.44 -15.12 -14.19
CA LEU A 115 -4.44 -13.70 -14.48
C LEU A 115 -3.05 -13.28 -14.96
N LYS A 116 -2.98 -12.74 -16.16
CA LYS A 116 -1.76 -12.17 -16.73
C LYS A 116 -1.92 -10.67 -16.93
N ILE A 117 -0.97 -9.91 -16.45
CA ILE A 117 -0.90 -8.45 -16.58
C ILE A 117 0.42 -8.09 -17.25
N ASN A 118 0.35 -7.21 -18.23
CA ASN A 118 1.49 -6.53 -18.83
C ASN A 118 1.03 -5.10 -19.14
N VAL A 119 1.32 -4.17 -18.25
CA VAL A 119 0.79 -2.79 -18.32
C VAL A 119 1.89 -1.79 -17.99
N LEU A 120 2.06 -0.82 -18.86
CA LEU A 120 2.80 0.42 -18.58
C LEU A 120 1.82 1.42 -17.97
N ASN A 121 2.08 1.83 -16.73
CA ASN A 121 1.15 2.67 -15.99
C ASN A 121 1.37 4.18 -16.23
N ASN A 122 0.56 5.02 -15.56
CA ASN A 122 0.59 6.48 -15.71
C ASN A 122 1.90 7.14 -15.27
N ASN A 123 2.78 6.42 -14.56
CA ASN A 123 4.10 6.88 -14.10
C ASN A 123 5.24 6.23 -14.89
N ASP A 124 4.96 5.71 -16.09
CA ASP A 124 5.90 4.99 -16.94
C ASP A 124 6.56 3.78 -16.26
N LYS A 125 5.86 3.17 -15.27
CA LYS A 125 6.29 1.95 -14.62
C LYS A 125 5.60 0.74 -15.24
N LEU A 126 6.43 -0.23 -15.64
CA LEU A 126 5.94 -1.48 -16.19
C LEU A 126 5.53 -2.43 -15.06
N SER A 127 4.35 -3.04 -15.19
CA SER A 127 3.89 -4.12 -14.33
C SER A 127 3.68 -5.38 -15.16
N LYS A 128 4.41 -6.46 -14.85
CA LYS A 128 4.28 -7.78 -15.46
C LYS A 128 3.99 -8.81 -14.39
N LEU A 129 2.74 -9.24 -14.29
CA LEU A 129 2.30 -10.24 -13.32
C LEU A 129 1.78 -11.49 -14.05
N ASP A 130 2.13 -12.65 -13.50
CA ASP A 130 1.54 -13.95 -13.82
C ASP A 130 1.01 -14.55 -12.51
N ILE A 131 -0.30 -14.65 -12.38
CA ILE A 131 -1.00 -15.17 -11.20
C ILE A 131 -1.71 -16.45 -11.60
N ARG A 132 -1.37 -17.56 -10.96
CA ARG A 132 -1.96 -18.88 -11.20
C ARG A 132 -2.55 -19.48 -9.96
N ASN A 133 -3.67 -20.15 -10.12
CA ASN A 133 -4.35 -20.90 -9.08
C ASN A 133 -4.15 -22.40 -9.32
N ASP A 134 -3.60 -23.08 -8.34
CA ASP A 134 -3.55 -24.53 -8.26
C ASP A 134 -4.25 -25.01 -6.99
N LYS A 135 -5.38 -25.71 -7.13
CA LYS A 135 -6.16 -26.29 -6.03
C LYS A 135 -6.41 -25.29 -4.88
N ASN A 136 -6.81 -24.07 -5.24
CA ASN A 136 -7.09 -22.98 -4.31
C ASN A 136 -5.85 -22.37 -3.62
N ASN A 137 -4.66 -22.59 -4.14
CA ASN A 137 -3.44 -21.89 -3.78
C ASN A 137 -3.02 -20.99 -4.96
N TYR A 138 -2.72 -19.73 -4.68
CA TYR A 138 -2.27 -18.81 -5.72
C TYR A 138 -0.76 -18.67 -5.70
N SER A 139 -0.15 -18.64 -6.88
CA SER A 139 1.22 -18.25 -7.10
C SER A 139 1.26 -16.94 -7.90
N ILE A 140 1.97 -15.95 -7.41
CA ILE A 140 2.19 -14.66 -8.08
C ILE A 140 3.66 -14.58 -8.44
N ASN A 141 3.95 -14.53 -9.74
CA ASN A 141 5.30 -14.37 -10.24
C ASN A 141 5.38 -13.09 -11.08
N SER A 142 6.43 -12.31 -10.85
CA SER A 142 6.65 -11.06 -11.57
C SER A 142 8.14 -10.76 -11.74
N GLN A 143 8.52 -10.25 -12.89
CA GLN A 143 9.83 -9.65 -13.09
C GLN A 143 9.87 -8.21 -12.56
N ILE A 144 8.76 -7.48 -12.73
CA ILE A 144 8.67 -6.08 -12.36
C ILE A 144 7.21 -5.73 -12.05
N PHE A 145 7.00 -5.02 -10.96
CA PHE A 145 5.66 -4.61 -10.52
C PHE A 145 5.67 -3.25 -9.83
N ASP A 146 4.74 -2.37 -10.20
CA ASP A 146 4.46 -1.16 -9.42
C ASP A 146 3.54 -1.49 -8.23
N GLY A 147 4.16 -1.68 -7.07
CA GLY A 147 3.47 -1.98 -5.81
C GLY A 147 2.95 -0.75 -5.06
N THR A 148 3.15 0.45 -5.57
CA THR A 148 2.87 1.71 -4.85
C THR A 148 1.47 1.76 -4.23
N LYS A 149 0.45 1.39 -4.98
CA LYS A 149 -0.96 1.38 -4.51
C LYS A 149 -1.30 0.16 -3.67
N LEU A 150 -0.75 -1.00 -4.02
CA LEU A 150 -1.03 -2.25 -3.30
C LEU A 150 -0.44 -2.25 -1.89
N VAL A 151 0.76 -1.72 -1.71
CA VAL A 151 1.39 -1.60 -0.38
C VAL A 151 0.55 -0.72 0.54
N ASP A 152 0.07 0.41 0.04
CA ASP A 152 -0.81 1.30 0.80
C ASP A 152 -2.11 0.59 1.22
N GLU A 153 -2.69 -0.20 0.33
CA GLU A 153 -3.91 -0.95 0.61
C GLU A 153 -3.68 -2.07 1.64
N ILE A 154 -2.57 -2.80 1.56
CA ILE A 154 -2.26 -3.89 2.51
C ILE A 154 -1.95 -3.37 3.92
N LEU A 155 -1.15 -2.29 4.02
CA LEU A 155 -0.70 -1.77 5.31
C LEU A 155 -1.74 -0.89 6.00
N PHE A 156 -2.52 -0.12 5.21
CA PHE A 156 -3.41 0.93 5.73
C PHE A 156 -4.87 0.77 5.30
N SER A 157 -5.25 -0.39 4.71
CA SER A 157 -6.63 -0.58 4.24
C SER A 157 -7.64 -0.33 5.35
N LYS A 158 -8.63 0.49 5.03
CA LYS A 158 -9.88 0.54 5.78
C LYS A 158 -10.55 -0.83 5.68
N GLU A 159 -11.23 -1.27 6.73
CA GLU A 159 -11.95 -2.56 6.74
C GLU A 159 -13.04 -2.67 5.66
N GLU A 160 -13.48 -1.57 5.07
CA GLU A 160 -14.52 -1.50 4.03
C GLU A 160 -13.91 -1.01 2.70
N GLY A 161 -14.26 -1.68 1.59
CA GLY A 161 -13.81 -1.32 0.23
C GLY A 161 -12.45 -1.91 -0.17
N SER A 162 -12.02 -2.97 0.51
CA SER A 162 -10.82 -3.73 0.14
C SER A 162 -11.00 -4.46 -1.19
N PHE A 163 -9.90 -4.64 -1.94
CA PHE A 163 -9.85 -5.52 -3.12
C PHE A 163 -10.41 -6.93 -2.82
N PHE A 164 -10.21 -7.43 -1.61
CA PHE A 164 -10.73 -8.74 -1.21
C PHE A 164 -12.27 -8.80 -1.13
N ASP A 165 -12.95 -7.66 -1.07
CA ASP A 165 -14.43 -7.60 -1.07
C ASP A 165 -15.06 -8.02 -2.40
N LEU A 166 -14.27 -8.07 -3.48
CA LEU A 166 -14.69 -8.64 -4.76
C LEU A 166 -14.89 -10.16 -4.69
N PHE A 167 -14.29 -10.84 -3.72
CA PHE A 167 -14.33 -12.28 -3.58
C PHE A 167 -15.47 -12.76 -2.67
N ASP A 168 -15.97 -13.96 -2.99
CA ASP A 168 -16.95 -14.68 -2.20
C ASP A 168 -16.22 -15.52 -1.15
N ASN A 169 -15.91 -14.91 0.00
CA ASN A 169 -15.28 -15.60 1.12
C ASN A 169 -13.96 -16.30 0.75
N LEU A 170 -12.99 -15.51 0.29
CA LEU A 170 -11.68 -16.01 -0.14
C LEU A 170 -10.92 -16.67 1.02
N ASN A 171 -10.60 -17.95 0.83
CA ASN A 171 -9.74 -18.74 1.72
C ASN A 171 -8.63 -19.36 0.87
N THR A 172 -7.40 -18.91 1.02
CA THR A 172 -6.31 -19.33 0.15
C THR A 172 -4.93 -19.04 0.76
N ASN A 173 -3.94 -19.80 0.30
CA ASN A 173 -2.53 -19.47 0.47
C ASN A 173 -2.01 -18.81 -0.81
N VAL A 174 -1.19 -17.78 -0.69
CA VAL A 174 -0.60 -17.08 -1.83
C VAL A 174 0.92 -17.05 -1.65
N SER A 175 1.64 -17.59 -2.62
CA SER A 175 3.10 -17.46 -2.73
C SER A 175 3.42 -16.33 -3.71
N ILE A 176 4.27 -15.41 -3.33
CA ILE A 176 4.62 -14.21 -4.12
C ILE A 176 6.11 -14.17 -4.36
N LYS A 177 6.51 -14.04 -5.62
CA LYS A 177 7.90 -13.85 -6.04
C LYS A 177 7.95 -12.72 -7.06
N VAL A 178 8.58 -11.60 -6.69
CA VAL A 178 8.73 -10.43 -7.56
C VAL A 178 10.22 -10.05 -7.59
N ALA A 179 10.81 -9.99 -8.78
CA ALA A 179 12.21 -9.63 -8.89
C ALA A 179 12.43 -8.16 -8.54
N THR A 180 11.57 -7.25 -9.04
CA THR A 180 11.63 -5.82 -8.74
C THR A 180 10.23 -5.28 -8.43
N ALA A 181 10.02 -4.69 -7.25
CA ALA A 181 8.77 -4.08 -6.84
C ALA A 181 8.96 -2.60 -6.48
N TYR A 182 8.35 -1.69 -7.24
CA TYR A 182 8.40 -0.26 -6.95
C TYR A 182 7.54 0.08 -5.72
N LEU A 183 8.10 0.87 -4.81
CA LEU A 183 7.41 1.47 -3.65
C LEU A 183 6.89 2.87 -3.97
N ASN A 184 7.58 3.59 -4.86
CA ASN A 184 7.23 4.89 -5.39
C ASN A 184 7.95 5.09 -6.75
N ASN A 185 8.01 6.32 -7.28
CA ASN A 185 8.63 6.58 -8.58
C ASN A 185 10.16 6.34 -8.61
N GLU A 186 10.84 6.39 -7.47
CA GLU A 186 12.31 6.33 -7.37
C GLU A 186 12.77 5.05 -6.66
N ASP A 187 12.09 4.69 -5.55
CA ASP A 187 12.52 3.62 -4.67
C ASP A 187 11.82 2.30 -5.03
N TYR A 188 12.58 1.22 -5.00
CA TYR A 188 12.08 -0.13 -5.26
C TYR A 188 12.76 -1.16 -4.37
N LEU A 189 12.11 -2.33 -4.28
CA LEU A 189 12.61 -3.51 -3.60
C LEU A 189 13.04 -4.56 -4.65
N GLU A 190 14.05 -5.32 -4.32
CA GLU A 190 14.54 -6.46 -5.09
C GLU A 190 14.27 -7.77 -4.35
N PHE A 191 14.11 -8.85 -5.12
CA PHE A 191 13.96 -10.22 -4.60
C PHE A 191 12.83 -10.36 -3.58
N VAL A 192 11.69 -9.70 -3.84
CA VAL A 192 10.52 -9.84 -2.96
C VAL A 192 10.05 -11.28 -2.95
N ASN A 193 10.08 -11.89 -1.79
CA ASN A 193 9.57 -13.23 -1.52
C ASN A 193 8.57 -13.16 -0.36
N SER A 194 7.36 -13.63 -0.58
CA SER A 194 6.31 -13.54 0.43
C SER A 194 5.38 -14.74 0.39
N ASN A 195 4.93 -15.13 1.58
CA ASN A 195 3.82 -16.06 1.77
C ASN A 195 2.70 -15.33 2.51
N LEU A 196 1.49 -15.46 1.98
CA LEU A 196 0.29 -14.80 2.47
C LEU A 196 -0.80 -15.84 2.68
N ILE A 197 -1.43 -15.84 3.84
CA ILE A 197 -2.61 -16.66 4.16
C ILE A 197 -3.81 -15.72 4.28
N ILE A 198 -4.82 -15.94 3.45
CA ILE A 198 -6.09 -15.23 3.49
C ILE A 198 -7.16 -16.17 4.02
N LYS A 199 -7.97 -15.70 4.96
CA LYS A 199 -9.14 -16.41 5.49
C LYS A 199 -10.31 -15.44 5.65
N ASN A 200 -11.46 -15.82 5.07
CA ASN A 200 -12.66 -14.98 5.08
C ASN A 200 -12.41 -13.56 4.59
N ASN A 201 -11.73 -13.40 3.45
CA ASN A 201 -11.32 -12.12 2.84
C ASN A 201 -10.38 -11.26 3.71
N LYS A 202 -9.77 -11.82 4.76
CA LYS A 202 -8.85 -11.10 5.65
C LYS A 202 -7.47 -11.74 5.64
N ILE A 203 -6.44 -10.93 5.70
CA ILE A 203 -5.06 -11.40 5.86
C ILE A 203 -4.92 -11.98 7.27
N LEU A 204 -4.66 -13.28 7.35
CA LEU A 204 -4.39 -13.99 8.60
C LEU A 204 -2.91 -13.99 8.93
N ASP A 205 -2.08 -14.26 7.94
CA ASP A 205 -0.62 -14.29 8.05
C ASP A 205 0.00 -13.72 6.77
N LEU A 206 1.05 -12.94 6.92
CA LEU A 206 1.91 -12.45 5.84
C LEU A 206 3.35 -12.45 6.35
N ASN A 207 4.26 -13.06 5.59
CA ASN A 207 5.68 -12.90 5.77
C ASN A 207 6.28 -12.45 4.43
N LEU A 208 6.91 -11.28 4.42
CA LEU A 208 7.58 -10.72 3.24
C LEU A 208 9.03 -10.43 3.58
N LEU A 209 9.92 -10.92 2.75
CA LEU A 209 11.36 -10.68 2.78
C LEU A 209 11.78 -10.08 1.44
N SER A 210 12.60 -9.05 1.47
CA SER A 210 13.17 -8.41 0.29
C SER A 210 14.38 -7.57 0.66
N LYS A 211 14.98 -6.92 -0.33
CA LYS A 211 16.11 -6.01 -0.15
C LYS A 211 15.91 -4.74 -0.95
N PHE A 212 16.52 -3.65 -0.50
CA PHE A 212 16.74 -2.47 -1.32
C PHE A 212 17.95 -2.67 -2.26
N PRO A 213 18.13 -1.84 -3.31
CA PRO A 213 19.26 -1.93 -4.24
C PRO A 213 20.64 -1.80 -3.56
N ASN A 214 20.71 -1.12 -2.41
CA ASN A 214 21.91 -1.03 -1.57
C ASN A 214 22.15 -2.29 -0.70
N ASN A 215 21.42 -3.37 -0.95
CA ASN A 215 21.48 -4.65 -0.25
C ASN A 215 20.91 -4.66 1.18
N GLU A 216 20.32 -3.54 1.63
CA GLU A 216 19.68 -3.44 2.94
C GLU A 216 18.37 -4.22 2.99
N GLU A 217 18.14 -4.91 4.08
CA GLU A 217 16.97 -5.76 4.27
C GLU A 217 15.67 -4.96 4.47
N PHE A 218 14.58 -5.49 3.94
CA PHE A 218 13.23 -5.05 4.18
C PHE A 218 12.33 -6.24 4.53
N LYS A 219 11.70 -6.20 5.69
CA LYS A 219 10.88 -7.29 6.22
C LYS A 219 9.52 -6.75 6.65
N VAL A 220 8.46 -7.48 6.30
CA VAL A 220 7.09 -7.22 6.78
C VAL A 220 6.49 -8.51 7.29
N SER A 221 5.90 -8.48 8.47
CA SER A 221 5.11 -9.59 8.99
C SER A 221 3.75 -9.10 9.47
N ILE A 222 2.71 -9.85 9.13
CA ILE A 222 1.35 -9.66 9.67
C ILE A 222 0.92 -11.00 10.24
N LYS A 223 0.43 -11.02 11.49
CA LYS A 223 -0.13 -12.22 12.13
C LYS A 223 -1.41 -11.88 12.87
N THR A 224 -2.45 -12.65 12.65
CA THR A 224 -3.68 -12.53 13.42
C THR A 224 -3.73 -13.65 14.45
N ASN A 225 -3.71 -13.31 15.72
CA ASN A 225 -3.70 -14.25 16.83
C ASN A 225 -5.11 -14.81 17.14
N GLN A 226 -5.18 -15.73 18.13
CA GLN A 226 -6.44 -16.35 18.56
C GLN A 226 -7.46 -15.34 19.14
N ASN A 227 -6.97 -14.23 19.71
CA ASN A 227 -7.79 -13.13 20.22
C ASN A 227 -8.31 -12.18 19.14
N LYS A 228 -8.12 -12.52 17.85
CA LYS A 228 -8.45 -11.69 16.67
C LYS A 228 -7.68 -10.36 16.64
N GLU A 229 -6.52 -10.29 17.25
CA GLU A 229 -5.62 -9.16 17.17
C GLU A 229 -4.70 -9.34 15.96
N LYS A 230 -4.70 -8.35 15.06
CA LYS A 230 -3.80 -8.27 13.91
C LYS A 230 -2.51 -7.56 14.35
N ILE A 231 -1.42 -8.29 14.42
CA ILE A 231 -0.09 -7.77 14.73
C ILE A 231 0.64 -7.52 13.43
N THR A 232 1.15 -6.31 13.23
CA THR A 232 1.95 -5.93 12.05
C THR A 232 3.32 -5.48 12.50
N THR A 233 4.37 -6.01 11.88
CA THR A 233 5.75 -5.56 12.06
C THR A 233 6.36 -5.19 10.72
N VAL A 234 7.13 -4.09 10.68
CA VAL A 234 7.94 -3.69 9.53
C VAL A 234 9.34 -3.36 10.02
N PHE A 235 10.34 -3.94 9.39
CA PHE A 235 11.74 -3.70 9.72
C PHE A 235 12.55 -3.41 8.47
N THR A 236 13.45 -2.42 8.55
CA THR A 236 14.47 -2.18 7.54
C THR A 236 15.67 -1.44 8.13
N ASN A 237 16.86 -1.74 7.62
CA ASN A 237 18.07 -0.93 7.90
C ASN A 237 18.16 0.34 7.02
N TYR A 238 17.23 0.53 6.08
CA TYR A 238 17.19 1.68 5.19
C TYR A 238 15.80 2.34 5.23
N ALA A 239 15.60 3.20 6.22
CA ALA A 239 14.28 3.80 6.52
C ALA A 239 13.87 4.90 5.52
N LYS A 240 14.83 5.58 4.88
CA LYS A 240 14.59 6.75 4.02
C LYS A 240 13.47 6.58 3.00
N PRO A 241 13.36 5.48 2.22
CA PRO A 241 12.28 5.32 1.24
C PRO A 241 10.88 5.29 1.86
N LEU A 242 10.75 4.67 3.05
CA LEU A 242 9.47 4.56 3.75
C LEU A 242 9.06 5.89 4.38
N VAL A 243 9.99 6.55 5.07
CA VAL A 243 9.73 7.86 5.70
C VAL A 243 9.36 8.89 4.64
N LYS A 244 10.07 8.92 3.49
CA LYS A 244 9.78 9.77 2.34
C LYS A 244 8.40 9.48 1.74
N LYS A 245 8.07 8.20 1.52
CA LYS A 245 6.78 7.77 0.97
C LYS A 245 5.60 8.22 1.82
N TYR A 246 5.68 8.04 3.12
CA TYR A 246 4.60 8.37 4.05
C TYR A 246 4.66 9.79 4.62
N LYS A 247 5.69 10.57 4.24
CA LYS A 247 5.87 11.98 4.63
C LYS A 247 5.84 12.20 6.14
N PHE A 248 6.30 11.22 6.92
CA PHE A 248 6.32 11.31 8.38
C PHE A 248 7.20 12.43 8.89
N ILE A 249 8.39 12.58 8.30
CA ILE A 249 9.39 13.55 8.71
C ILE A 249 10.01 14.14 7.44
N LYS A 250 10.05 15.48 7.36
CA LYS A 250 10.64 16.20 6.22
C LYS A 250 12.16 16.22 6.33
N GLY A 251 12.86 16.09 5.19
CA GLY A 251 14.32 16.12 5.14
C GLY A 251 15.04 14.92 5.76
N PHE A 252 14.31 13.81 5.97
CA PHE A 252 14.88 12.60 6.56
C PHE A 252 15.90 11.92 5.64
N ASP A 253 17.03 11.50 6.21
CA ASP A 253 18.12 10.82 5.51
C ASP A 253 18.76 9.71 6.34
N GLY A 254 19.04 8.58 5.71
CA GLY A 254 19.64 7.40 6.35
C GLY A 254 18.67 6.58 7.20
N GLY A 255 19.16 6.04 8.28
CA GLY A 255 18.47 5.40 9.40
C GLY A 255 17.87 4.03 9.16
N ALA A 256 17.66 3.31 10.27
CA ALA A 256 16.88 2.09 10.33
C ALA A 256 15.45 2.38 10.86
N LEU A 257 14.50 1.49 10.54
CA LEU A 257 13.11 1.59 10.98
C LEU A 257 12.65 0.27 11.57
N ASP A 258 11.99 0.36 12.73
CA ASP A 258 11.24 -0.71 13.33
C ASP A 258 9.83 -0.20 13.65
N PHE A 259 8.83 -0.87 13.08
CA PHE A 259 7.43 -0.55 13.30
C PHE A 259 6.69 -1.76 13.83
N TYR A 260 5.93 -1.55 14.89
CA TYR A 260 5.08 -2.55 15.50
C TYR A 260 3.68 -1.99 15.70
N SER A 261 2.64 -2.75 15.34
CA SER A 261 1.26 -2.37 15.65
C SER A 261 0.38 -3.54 16.00
N VAL A 262 -0.61 -3.29 16.86
CA VAL A 262 -1.67 -4.24 17.22
C VAL A 262 -3.01 -3.59 16.92
N SER A 263 -3.78 -4.22 16.04
CA SER A 263 -5.11 -3.75 15.64
C SER A 263 -6.20 -4.71 16.11
N LYS A 264 -7.23 -4.19 16.79
CA LYS A 264 -8.41 -4.92 17.24
C LYS A 264 -9.62 -4.01 17.30
N ASN A 265 -10.77 -4.43 16.80
CA ASN A 265 -12.04 -3.69 16.88
C ASN A 265 -11.94 -2.22 16.42
N LYS A 266 -11.27 -1.99 15.27
CA LYS A 266 -11.03 -0.65 14.69
C LYS A 266 -10.10 0.27 15.50
N ILE A 267 -9.51 -0.21 16.58
CA ILE A 267 -8.46 0.48 17.31
C ILE A 267 -7.12 -0.12 16.93
N THR A 268 -6.15 0.72 16.58
CA THR A 268 -4.78 0.30 16.28
C THR A 268 -3.82 1.04 17.18
N ASN A 269 -3.10 0.31 18.02
CA ASN A 269 -2.00 0.83 18.84
C ASN A 269 -0.69 0.53 18.11
N SER A 270 0.15 1.54 17.96
CA SER A 270 1.36 1.48 17.15
C SER A 270 2.55 2.09 17.86
N ASN A 271 3.72 1.51 17.58
CA ASN A 271 5.01 2.03 17.96
C ASN A 271 5.92 2.08 16.73
N LEU A 272 6.44 3.26 16.43
CA LEU A 272 7.42 3.51 15.35
C LEU A 272 8.74 3.93 15.99
N LYS A 273 9.80 3.21 15.66
CA LYS A 273 11.17 3.56 16.04
C LYS A 273 12.02 3.82 14.81
N LEU A 274 12.85 4.84 14.89
CA LEU A 274 13.86 5.17 13.90
C LEU A 274 15.21 5.30 14.60
N TYR A 275 16.26 4.84 13.96
CA TYR A 275 17.61 4.82 14.52
C TYR A 275 18.62 5.43 13.55
N ASP A 276 19.60 6.16 14.08
CA ASP A 276 20.80 6.65 13.38
C ASP A 276 20.49 7.40 12.06
N PHE A 277 19.67 8.44 12.14
CA PHE A 277 19.25 9.24 10.99
C PHE A 277 19.62 10.72 11.11
N LYS A 278 19.47 11.45 10.01
CA LYS A 278 19.68 12.90 9.92
C LYS A 278 18.44 13.61 9.38
N LEU A 279 18.25 14.85 9.78
CA LEU A 279 17.24 15.77 9.25
C LEU A 279 17.92 16.95 8.57
N ASN A 280 17.78 17.04 7.23
CA ASN A 280 18.45 18.06 6.42
C ASN A 280 17.59 19.32 6.23
N GLU A 281 16.27 19.25 6.45
CA GLU A 281 15.31 20.31 6.17
C GLU A 281 14.46 20.64 7.40
N VAL A 282 15.04 21.26 8.41
CA VAL A 282 14.34 21.64 9.66
C VAL A 282 14.63 23.10 10.06
N PRO A 283 14.17 24.09 9.27
CA PRO A 283 14.52 25.50 9.49
C PRO A 283 14.21 26.04 10.88
N ALA A 284 13.12 25.56 11.51
CA ALA A 284 12.71 25.97 12.85
C ALA A 284 13.69 25.43 13.91
N LEU A 285 14.03 24.14 13.85
CA LEU A 285 15.01 23.52 14.75
C LEU A 285 16.40 24.14 14.54
N THR A 286 16.78 24.42 13.29
CA THR A 286 18.01 25.11 12.93
C THR A 286 18.15 26.44 13.67
N LYS A 287 17.12 27.31 13.63
CA LYS A 287 17.11 28.60 14.32
C LYS A 287 17.23 28.45 15.85
N LEU A 288 16.56 27.46 16.43
CA LEU A 288 16.65 27.20 17.87
C LEU A 288 18.03 26.70 18.27
N LEU A 289 18.63 25.81 17.48
CA LEU A 289 19.95 25.25 17.76
C LEU A 289 21.08 26.29 17.66
N THR A 290 21.01 27.21 16.70
CA THR A 290 22.03 28.30 16.55
C THR A 290 22.05 29.23 17.77
N LEU A 291 20.92 29.30 18.51
CA LEU A 291 20.82 30.12 19.72
C LEU A 291 21.24 29.37 21.01
N ALA A 292 21.22 28.05 20.97
CA ALA A 292 21.24 27.26 22.21
C ALA A 292 22.34 26.20 22.29
N SER A 293 23.03 25.84 21.20
CA SER A 293 23.96 24.70 21.20
C SER A 293 25.14 24.90 20.26
N LEU A 294 26.38 24.82 20.81
CA LEU A 294 27.61 24.82 20.01
C LEU A 294 27.68 23.60 19.06
N GLN A 295 27.21 22.44 19.50
CA GLN A 295 27.15 21.23 18.67
C GLN A 295 26.15 21.42 17.54
N GLY A 296 24.97 22.00 17.81
CA GLY A 296 23.98 22.33 16.79
C GLY A 296 24.52 23.31 15.74
N ILE A 297 25.29 24.29 16.14
CA ILE A 297 26.02 25.21 15.22
C ILE A 297 26.99 24.41 14.36
N ALA A 298 27.79 23.51 14.94
CA ALA A 298 28.75 22.68 14.21
C ALA A 298 28.07 21.77 13.19
N ASP A 299 26.96 21.08 13.56
CA ASP A 299 26.20 20.24 12.67
C ASP A 299 25.56 21.02 11.50
N LEU A 300 25.17 22.29 11.73
CA LEU A 300 24.63 23.17 10.71
C LEU A 300 25.73 23.70 9.76
N LEU A 301 26.89 24.08 10.30
CA LEU A 301 28.03 24.57 9.51
C LEU A 301 28.64 23.47 8.65
N SER A 302 28.59 22.23 9.08
CA SER A 302 29.06 21.09 8.27
C SER A 302 28.15 20.79 7.08
N GLY A 303 26.89 21.30 7.06
CA GLY A 303 25.89 20.99 6.06
C GLY A 303 25.35 19.58 6.13
N GLU A 304 25.71 18.80 7.16
CA GLU A 304 25.35 17.40 7.29
C GLU A 304 23.94 17.16 7.88
N GLY A 305 23.24 18.22 8.27
CA GLY A 305 21.92 18.15 8.92
C GLY A 305 22.01 17.80 10.41
N ILE A 306 20.87 17.80 11.08
CA ILE A 306 20.74 17.48 12.51
C ILE A 306 20.66 15.96 12.68
N ARG A 307 21.57 15.40 13.48
CA ARG A 307 21.63 13.95 13.75
C ARG A 307 20.72 13.56 14.90
N PHE A 308 20.12 12.40 14.78
CA PHE A 308 19.36 11.72 15.82
C PHE A 308 19.82 10.27 15.92
N ASN A 309 20.04 9.80 17.15
CA ASN A 309 20.40 8.41 17.43
C ASN A 309 19.15 7.54 17.51
N GLU A 310 18.07 8.09 18.10
CA GLU A 310 16.84 7.39 18.33
C GLU A 310 15.63 8.34 18.21
N PHE A 311 14.57 7.83 17.64
CA PHE A 311 13.23 8.42 17.63
C PHE A 311 12.23 7.30 17.91
N GLU A 312 11.33 7.52 18.85
CA GLU A 312 10.19 6.65 19.12
C GLU A 312 8.90 7.45 19.12
N MET A 313 7.87 6.93 18.44
CA MET A 313 6.53 7.49 18.43
C MET A 313 5.51 6.42 18.78
N LYS A 314 4.83 6.58 19.91
CA LYS A 314 3.70 5.77 20.35
C LYS A 314 2.40 6.48 20.02
N PHE A 315 1.53 5.81 19.31
CA PHE A 315 0.27 6.40 18.87
C PHE A 315 -0.83 5.34 18.75
N ASN A 316 -2.05 5.79 18.93
CA ASN A 316 -3.24 5.00 18.62
C ASN A 316 -4.07 5.67 17.52
N LYS A 317 -4.77 4.83 16.74
CA LYS A 317 -5.68 5.29 15.69
C LYS A 317 -7.06 4.69 15.90
N HIS A 318 -8.07 5.56 15.94
CA HIS A 318 -9.46 5.17 16.08
C HIS A 318 -10.37 6.17 15.32
N ASN A 319 -11.27 5.68 14.48
CA ASN A 319 -12.26 6.48 13.73
C ASN A 319 -11.69 7.71 12.99
N GLY A 320 -10.48 7.59 12.44
CA GLY A 320 -9.83 8.67 11.69
C GLY A 320 -9.04 9.67 12.53
N LEU A 321 -9.11 9.57 13.86
CA LEU A 321 -8.24 10.30 14.77
C LEU A 321 -7.01 9.46 15.08
N MET A 322 -5.82 10.04 14.96
CA MET A 322 -4.56 9.49 15.47
C MET A 322 -4.15 10.30 16.70
N THR A 323 -4.16 9.67 17.86
CA THR A 323 -3.66 10.25 19.10
C THR A 323 -2.21 9.85 19.28
N ILE A 324 -1.33 10.81 19.40
CA ILE A 324 0.09 10.63 19.65
C ILE A 324 0.28 10.71 21.16
N GLU A 325 0.53 9.57 21.77
CA GLU A 325 0.73 9.44 23.22
C GLU A 325 2.08 10.01 23.61
N GLU A 326 3.10 9.74 22.80
CA GLU A 326 4.47 10.15 23.04
C GLU A 326 5.24 10.19 21.71
N ILE A 327 5.98 11.26 21.47
CA ILE A 327 7.13 11.31 20.58
C ILE A 327 8.34 11.60 21.44
N TYR A 328 9.32 10.72 21.37
CA TYR A 328 10.59 10.87 22.05
C TYR A 328 11.71 10.75 21.01
N SER A 329 12.65 11.69 21.01
CA SER A 329 13.81 11.62 20.12
C SER A 329 15.07 12.12 20.79
N LEU A 330 16.16 11.39 20.60
CA LEU A 330 17.48 11.70 21.13
C LEU A 330 18.47 11.98 20.02
N GLY A 331 19.16 13.09 20.12
CA GLY A 331 20.29 13.45 19.28
C GLY A 331 21.42 14.13 20.05
N PRO A 332 22.62 14.18 19.48
CA PRO A 332 23.76 14.85 20.12
C PRO A 332 23.57 16.37 20.26
N SER A 333 22.74 16.97 19.42
CA SER A 333 22.47 18.41 19.40
C SER A 333 21.17 18.80 20.07
N ILE A 334 20.18 17.91 20.08
CA ILE A 334 18.82 18.17 20.56
C ILE A 334 18.11 16.89 20.93
N SER A 335 17.32 16.95 21.99
CA SER A 335 16.32 15.94 22.35
C SER A 335 14.93 16.54 22.28
N VAL A 336 13.93 15.70 21.98
CA VAL A 336 12.56 16.11 21.75
C VAL A 336 11.63 15.20 22.54
N LEU A 337 10.65 15.80 23.23
CA LEU A 337 9.54 15.08 23.86
C LEU A 337 8.25 15.80 23.48
N MET A 338 7.31 15.12 22.80
CA MET A 338 6.05 15.70 22.34
C MET A 338 4.89 14.71 22.50
N GLU A 339 3.68 15.26 22.57
CA GLU A 339 2.42 14.53 22.50
C GLU A 339 1.41 15.32 21.69
N GLY A 340 0.28 14.71 21.29
CA GLY A 340 -0.76 15.43 20.57
C GLY A 340 -1.68 14.55 19.74
N TYR A 341 -2.14 15.08 18.61
CA TYR A 341 -3.05 14.35 17.72
C TYR A 341 -2.97 14.83 16.28
N ILE A 342 -3.39 13.95 15.36
CA ILE A 342 -3.58 14.23 13.94
C ILE A 342 -5.01 13.83 13.58
N GLN A 343 -5.78 14.76 13.01
CA GLN A 343 -7.15 14.51 12.53
C GLN A 343 -7.18 14.15 11.05
N LYS A 344 -8.34 13.65 10.61
CA LYS A 344 -8.57 13.15 9.25
C LYS A 344 -8.30 14.19 8.14
N ASP A 345 -8.39 15.48 8.44
CA ASP A 345 -8.19 16.59 7.49
C ASP A 345 -6.77 17.18 7.58
N ASP A 346 -5.80 16.35 7.98
CA ASP A 346 -4.37 16.69 8.15
C ASP A 346 -4.11 17.80 9.18
N LEU A 347 -5.06 18.10 10.06
CA LEU A 347 -4.84 18.99 11.21
C LEU A 347 -3.91 18.29 12.20
N VAL A 348 -2.71 18.82 12.35
CA VAL A 348 -1.69 18.37 13.30
C VAL A 348 -1.63 19.32 14.49
N SER A 349 -1.81 18.80 15.70
CA SER A 349 -1.65 19.54 16.95
C SER A 349 -0.67 18.79 17.85
N LEU A 350 0.53 19.35 18.02
CA LEU A 350 1.59 18.79 18.87
C LEU A 350 2.01 19.83 19.89
N ARG A 351 2.31 19.37 21.09
CA ARG A 351 2.91 20.18 22.16
C ARG A 351 4.04 19.38 22.81
N GLY A 352 5.06 20.05 23.32
CA GLY A 352 6.15 19.33 23.93
C GLY A 352 7.32 20.21 24.37
N THR A 353 8.44 19.56 24.64
CA THR A 353 9.68 20.15 25.11
C THR A 353 10.81 19.81 24.14
N LEU A 354 11.60 20.80 23.78
CA LEU A 354 12.86 20.68 23.05
C LEU A 354 13.99 20.93 24.02
N VAL A 355 15.00 20.05 24.02
CA VAL A 355 16.12 20.07 24.94
C VAL A 355 17.43 20.12 24.16
N PRO A 356 17.97 21.32 23.87
CA PRO A 356 19.25 21.46 23.17
C PRO A 356 20.41 21.01 24.04
N ALA A 357 21.41 20.36 23.42
CA ALA A 357 22.65 20.02 24.08
C ALA A 357 23.50 21.28 24.32
N THR A 358 23.76 21.64 25.55
CA THR A 358 24.58 22.78 25.93
C THR A 358 25.50 22.46 27.09
N THR A 359 26.58 23.22 27.26
CA THR A 359 27.44 23.12 28.45
C THR A 359 26.74 23.57 29.72
N ILE A 360 25.73 24.43 29.62
CA ILE A 360 24.89 24.88 30.74
C ILE A 360 24.06 23.71 31.28
N ASN A 361 23.62 22.80 30.43
CA ASN A 361 22.81 21.65 30.80
C ASN A 361 23.60 20.61 31.60
N LYS A 362 24.93 20.55 31.47
CA LYS A 362 25.77 19.74 32.34
C LYS A 362 25.72 20.22 33.78
N ALA A 363 25.59 21.53 33.97
CA ALA A 363 25.46 22.10 35.34
C ALA A 363 24.07 21.81 35.93
N ILE A 364 23.00 21.88 35.13
CA ILE A 364 21.63 21.50 35.54
C ILE A 364 21.52 20.01 35.81
N GLY A 365 22.15 19.17 34.99
CA GLY A 365 22.23 17.71 35.18
C GLY A 365 22.96 17.27 36.43
N SER A 366 23.78 18.15 37.05
CA SER A 366 24.45 17.88 38.30
C SER A 366 23.58 18.12 39.57
N ILE A 367 22.35 18.66 39.40
CA ILE A 367 21.42 18.88 40.51
C ILE A 367 20.68 17.57 40.75
N PRO A 368 20.85 16.93 41.96
CA PRO A 368 20.13 15.70 42.27
C PRO A 368 18.62 15.88 42.13
N VAL A 369 17.94 14.86 41.61
CA VAL A 369 16.47 14.82 41.38
C VAL A 369 15.99 15.66 40.19
N LEU A 370 16.46 16.89 39.95
CA LEU A 370 16.07 17.69 38.81
C LEU A 370 16.84 17.29 37.54
N GLY A 371 18.09 16.88 37.69
CA GLY A 371 18.95 16.46 36.57
C GLY A 371 18.41 15.25 35.84
N ASP A 372 17.95 14.23 36.58
CA ASP A 372 17.40 13.01 35.98
C ASP A 372 16.06 13.19 35.27
N ILE A 373 15.28 14.18 35.69
CA ILE A 373 13.97 14.50 35.12
C ILE A 373 14.07 15.43 33.91
N LEU A 374 14.96 16.45 33.99
CA LEU A 374 15.02 17.52 32.99
C LEU A 374 16.09 17.30 31.92
N VAL A 375 17.16 16.59 32.22
CA VAL A 375 18.33 16.44 31.32
C VAL A 375 18.50 15.00 30.84
N GLY A 376 17.80 14.03 31.45
CA GLY A 376 17.97 12.60 31.17
C GLY A 376 19.32 12.06 31.70
N LYS A 377 19.55 10.76 31.47
CA LYS A 377 20.75 10.05 31.97
C LYS A 377 22.04 10.34 31.19
N LYS A 378 21.98 11.07 30.09
CA LYS A 378 23.16 11.43 29.27
C LYS A 378 23.46 12.91 29.38
N ALA A 379 24.67 13.24 29.82
CA ALA A 379 25.15 14.63 29.91
C ALA A 379 25.24 15.28 28.53
N GLY A 380 24.61 16.44 28.34
CA GLY A 380 24.69 17.19 27.09
C GLY A 380 23.36 17.61 26.50
N GLU A 381 22.24 17.22 27.10
CA GLU A 381 20.87 17.60 26.69
C GLU A 381 20.43 18.86 27.47
N GLY A 382 19.75 19.79 26.81
CA GLY A 382 19.32 21.06 27.42
C GLY A 382 17.82 21.34 27.31
N VAL A 383 17.24 22.18 28.17
CA VAL A 383 15.78 22.31 28.32
C VAL A 383 15.24 23.63 27.78
N PHE A 384 14.31 23.56 26.79
CA PHE A 384 13.42 24.66 26.42
C PHE A 384 11.98 24.14 26.23
N GLY A 385 11.01 24.79 26.88
CA GLY A 385 9.59 24.54 26.64
C GLY A 385 9.11 25.22 25.35
N VAL A 386 8.27 24.52 24.58
CA VAL A 386 7.61 25.04 23.36
C VAL A 386 6.10 24.84 23.49
#